data_ce1aae4a2a56aa2ee3efa47789f6137b
#
_entry.id   ce1aae4a2a56aa2ee3efa47789f6137b
#
_cell.length_a   1.000
_cell.length_b   1.000
_cell.length_c   1.000
_cell.angle_alpha   90.00
_cell.angle_beta   90.00
_cell.angle_gamma   90.00
#
_symmetry.space_group_name_H-M   'P 1'
#
loop_
_entity.id
_entity.type
_entity.pdbx_description
1 polymer ?
#
loop_
_entity_poly.entity_id
_entity_poly.type
_entity_poly.pdbx_seq_one_letter_code
_entity_poly.pdbx_strand_id
1 'polypeptide(L)'
;MIVTGGSKGIGLAIAEEFAKEGAAVSICARGQENLDKARELIETAGGTVHAKTCDVSDPGALQEYIESAVAALDGLNILVNNPSGFGRTDDEQGWQVGLDIDLMALVRGSWAAVPHIEKAGGGALIHTSSISGLTSSLRTPPYGAVKAAVIQYTKTQALQLANKNIRVNCIAPGSIEFPGGTWDDAKKNNPTLYASIQNSIPFGRLGEPNEVAKLAVFLGSDAASWITGETIAVDGGQML
;
A
#
# COMPACT_ATOMS: atom_id res chain seq x y z
N MET A 1 9.55 -10.46 0.09
CA MET A 1 8.84 -9.23 0.51
C MET A 1 7.36 -9.51 0.72
N ILE A 2 6.65 -8.70 1.49
CA ILE A 2 5.20 -8.84 1.76
C ILE A 2 4.45 -7.60 1.24
N VAL A 3 3.29 -7.80 0.57
CA VAL A 3 2.32 -6.75 0.23
C VAL A 3 0.97 -7.08 0.87
N THR A 4 0.57 -6.31 1.87
CA THR A 4 -0.78 -6.43 2.41
C THR A 4 -1.78 -5.76 1.47
N GLY A 5 -2.94 -6.40 1.22
CA GLY A 5 -3.89 -5.92 0.22
C GLY A 5 -3.41 -6.09 -1.23
N GLY A 6 -2.68 -7.19 -1.53
CA GLY A 6 -2.02 -7.44 -2.81
C GLY A 6 -2.86 -8.12 -3.90
N SER A 7 -4.19 -8.22 -3.76
CA SER A 7 -5.03 -8.99 -4.71
C SER A 7 -5.60 -8.17 -5.88
N LYS A 8 -5.47 -6.86 -5.88
CA LYS A 8 -5.96 -5.98 -6.97
C LYS A 8 -5.33 -4.59 -6.91
N GLY A 9 -5.49 -3.84 -8.00
CA GLY A 9 -5.12 -2.43 -8.08
C GLY A 9 -3.66 -2.16 -7.73
N ILE A 10 -3.39 -1.15 -6.92
CA ILE A 10 -2.04 -0.72 -6.55
C ILE A 10 -1.24 -1.85 -5.89
N GLY A 11 -1.85 -2.57 -4.93
CA GLY A 11 -1.15 -3.65 -4.23
C GLY A 11 -0.75 -4.81 -5.13
N LEU A 12 -1.60 -5.21 -6.08
CA LEU A 12 -1.26 -6.24 -7.08
C LEU A 12 -0.13 -5.75 -7.99
N ALA A 13 -0.24 -4.53 -8.52
CA ALA A 13 0.80 -3.98 -9.38
C ALA A 13 2.17 -3.88 -8.67
N ILE A 14 2.17 -3.52 -7.38
CA ILE A 14 3.39 -3.54 -6.56
C ILE A 14 3.95 -4.96 -6.47
N ALA A 15 3.11 -5.96 -6.17
CA ALA A 15 3.55 -7.35 -6.07
C ALA A 15 4.13 -7.89 -7.39
N GLU A 16 3.46 -7.59 -8.52
CA GLU A 16 3.93 -7.95 -9.86
C GLU A 16 5.26 -7.30 -10.21
N GLU A 17 5.41 -6.00 -9.91
CA GLU A 17 6.63 -5.27 -10.26
C GLU A 17 7.83 -5.76 -9.45
N PHE A 18 7.66 -6.02 -8.16
CA PHE A 18 8.71 -6.65 -7.34
C PHE A 18 9.05 -8.07 -7.80
N ALA A 19 8.05 -8.86 -8.23
CA ALA A 19 8.29 -10.19 -8.77
C ALA A 19 9.11 -10.16 -10.07
N LYS A 20 8.87 -9.19 -10.96
CA LYS A 20 9.68 -8.95 -12.16
C LYS A 20 11.13 -8.62 -11.85
N GLU A 21 11.39 -7.94 -10.74
CA GLU A 21 12.74 -7.66 -10.23
C GLU A 21 13.37 -8.87 -9.50
N GLY A 22 12.72 -10.04 -9.52
CA GLY A 22 13.23 -11.28 -8.95
C GLY A 22 12.95 -11.46 -7.45
N ALA A 23 12.13 -10.63 -6.84
CA ALA A 23 11.75 -10.80 -5.45
C ALA A 23 10.76 -11.96 -5.26
N ALA A 24 10.97 -12.79 -4.23
CA ALA A 24 9.93 -13.67 -3.72
C ALA A 24 8.88 -12.84 -2.97
N VAL A 25 7.60 -12.97 -3.34
CA VAL A 25 6.51 -12.09 -2.90
C VAL A 25 5.50 -12.87 -2.06
N SER A 26 5.01 -12.27 -1.00
CA SER A 26 3.80 -12.72 -0.31
C SER A 26 2.70 -11.66 -0.43
N ILE A 27 1.47 -12.11 -0.73
CA ILE A 27 0.30 -11.26 -0.82
C ILE A 27 -0.83 -11.78 0.07
N CYS A 28 -1.63 -10.86 0.62
CA CYS A 28 -2.87 -11.22 1.29
C CYS A 28 -4.06 -10.35 0.87
N ALA A 29 -5.23 -10.91 1.03
CA ALA A 29 -6.52 -10.23 0.88
C ALA A 29 -7.62 -11.04 1.60
N ARG A 30 -8.81 -10.45 1.75
CA ARG A 30 -9.95 -11.14 2.38
C ARG A 30 -10.60 -12.21 1.48
N GLY A 31 -10.64 -11.95 0.19
CA GLY A 31 -11.34 -12.81 -0.79
C GLY A 31 -10.40 -13.76 -1.50
N GLN A 32 -10.69 -15.08 -1.40
CA GLN A 32 -9.88 -16.13 -2.01
C GLN A 32 -9.82 -16.03 -3.53
N GLU A 33 -10.95 -15.80 -4.19
CA GLU A 33 -11.02 -15.75 -5.67
C GLU A 33 -10.07 -14.71 -6.29
N ASN A 34 -10.08 -13.46 -5.77
CA ASN A 34 -9.18 -12.43 -6.26
C ASN A 34 -7.72 -12.72 -5.90
N LEU A 35 -7.49 -13.39 -4.78
CA LEU A 35 -6.16 -13.78 -4.34
C LEU A 35 -5.56 -14.86 -5.24
N ASP A 36 -6.38 -15.85 -5.64
CA ASP A 36 -5.96 -16.90 -6.57
C ASP A 36 -5.62 -16.34 -7.96
N LYS A 37 -6.44 -15.41 -8.46
CA LYS A 37 -6.16 -14.71 -9.73
C LYS A 37 -4.86 -13.90 -9.66
N ALA A 38 -4.63 -13.20 -8.55
CA ALA A 38 -3.41 -12.44 -8.36
C ALA A 38 -2.17 -13.35 -8.29
N ARG A 39 -2.29 -14.48 -7.59
CA ARG A 39 -1.23 -15.49 -7.55
C ARG A 39 -0.89 -16.00 -8.94
N GLU A 40 -1.90 -16.41 -9.73
CA GLU A 40 -1.71 -16.90 -11.08
C GLU A 40 -1.01 -15.89 -12.01
N LEU A 41 -1.38 -14.60 -11.89
CA LEU A 41 -0.72 -13.52 -12.66
C LEU A 41 0.77 -13.42 -12.32
N ILE A 42 1.12 -13.44 -11.04
CA ILE A 42 2.51 -13.33 -10.58
C ILE A 42 3.32 -14.58 -11.00
N GLU A 43 2.76 -15.78 -10.83
CA GLU A 43 3.40 -17.06 -11.25
C GLU A 43 3.61 -17.11 -12.75
N THR A 44 2.63 -16.70 -13.55
CA THR A 44 2.71 -16.66 -15.03
C THR A 44 3.81 -15.67 -15.48
N ALA A 45 4.05 -14.61 -14.74
CA ALA A 45 5.16 -13.69 -14.99
C ALA A 45 6.52 -14.23 -14.51
N GLY A 46 6.59 -15.47 -14.01
CA GLY A 46 7.80 -16.13 -13.53
C GLY A 46 8.16 -15.82 -12.06
N GLY A 47 7.28 -15.17 -11.33
CA GLY A 47 7.51 -14.81 -9.93
C GLY A 47 7.28 -15.98 -8.96
N THR A 48 7.99 -15.97 -7.83
CA THR A 48 7.70 -16.83 -6.68
C THR A 48 6.72 -16.12 -5.76
N VAL A 49 5.54 -16.72 -5.52
CA VAL A 49 4.51 -16.08 -4.70
C VAL A 49 3.90 -17.00 -3.64
N HIS A 50 3.80 -16.48 -2.43
CA HIS A 50 2.97 -17.01 -1.34
C HIS A 50 1.69 -16.18 -1.26
N ALA A 51 0.53 -16.82 -1.19
CA ALA A 51 -0.76 -16.13 -1.11
C ALA A 51 -1.62 -16.76 -0.01
N LYS A 52 -2.12 -15.94 0.93
CA LYS A 52 -2.96 -16.39 2.05
C LYS A 52 -4.06 -15.40 2.34
N THR A 53 -5.29 -15.89 2.60
CA THR A 53 -6.37 -15.01 3.05
C THR A 53 -6.06 -14.40 4.41
N CYS A 54 -6.35 -13.11 4.54
CA CYS A 54 -6.19 -12.38 5.80
C CYS A 54 -7.12 -11.17 5.82
N ASP A 55 -7.87 -11.01 6.90
CA ASP A 55 -8.48 -9.74 7.25
C ASP A 55 -7.49 -8.95 8.10
N VAL A 56 -6.92 -7.91 7.53
CA VAL A 56 -5.89 -7.09 8.19
C VAL A 56 -6.43 -6.27 9.38
N SER A 57 -7.76 -6.13 9.52
CA SER A 57 -8.38 -5.51 10.68
C SER A 57 -8.33 -6.39 11.93
N ASP A 58 -8.21 -7.72 11.75
CA ASP A 58 -7.99 -8.67 12.82
C ASP A 58 -6.49 -8.75 13.17
N PRO A 59 -6.09 -8.34 14.39
CA PRO A 59 -4.69 -8.36 14.80
C PRO A 59 -4.06 -9.75 14.80
N GLY A 60 -4.83 -10.77 15.20
CA GLY A 60 -4.36 -12.17 15.27
C GLY A 60 -4.14 -12.74 13.86
N ALA A 61 -5.10 -12.54 12.96
CA ALA A 61 -5.00 -12.97 11.58
C ALA A 61 -3.83 -12.31 10.85
N LEU A 62 -3.58 -11.01 11.09
CA LEU A 62 -2.47 -10.29 10.49
C LEU A 62 -1.11 -10.80 10.99
N GLN A 63 -0.96 -11.03 12.30
CA GLN A 63 0.25 -11.62 12.88
C GLN A 63 0.53 -13.00 12.27
N GLU A 64 -0.47 -13.89 12.28
CA GLU A 64 -0.36 -15.23 11.71
C GLU A 64 -0.01 -15.22 10.22
N TYR A 65 -0.60 -14.27 9.46
CA TYR A 65 -0.25 -14.11 8.05
C TYR A 65 1.22 -13.75 7.85
N ILE A 66 1.73 -12.76 8.60
CA ILE A 66 3.14 -12.32 8.47
C ILE A 66 4.09 -13.46 8.82
N GLU A 67 3.84 -14.19 9.92
CA GLU A 67 4.67 -15.35 10.30
C GLU A 67 4.65 -16.44 9.20
N SER A 68 3.48 -16.75 8.65
CA SER A 68 3.33 -17.70 7.55
C SER A 68 4.10 -17.25 6.30
N ALA A 69 4.03 -15.95 5.96
CA ALA A 69 4.74 -15.38 4.82
C ALA A 69 6.26 -15.44 5.00
N VAL A 70 6.75 -15.07 6.18
CA VAL A 70 8.19 -15.16 6.52
C VAL A 70 8.70 -16.59 6.41
N ALA A 71 7.94 -17.58 6.91
CA ALA A 71 8.30 -18.98 6.80
C ALA A 71 8.33 -19.46 5.34
N ALA A 72 7.34 -19.06 4.53
CA ALA A 72 7.25 -19.45 3.12
C ALA A 72 8.34 -18.82 2.24
N LEU A 73 8.80 -17.62 2.59
CA LEU A 73 9.79 -16.85 1.83
C LEU A 73 11.22 -17.01 2.37
N ASP A 74 11.42 -17.77 3.43
CA ASP A 74 12.71 -17.92 4.13
C ASP A 74 13.31 -16.57 4.59
N GLY A 75 12.45 -15.67 5.07
CA GLY A 75 12.84 -14.36 5.57
C GLY A 75 12.01 -13.20 5.07
N LEU A 76 12.36 -11.98 5.50
CA LEU A 76 11.66 -10.77 5.12
C LEU A 76 12.62 -9.57 5.07
N ASN A 77 12.64 -8.85 3.94
CA ASN A 77 13.40 -7.61 3.78
C ASN A 77 12.49 -6.38 3.59
N ILE A 78 11.29 -6.57 3.01
CA ILE A 78 10.42 -5.46 2.64
C ILE A 78 8.97 -5.77 3.02
N LEU A 79 8.32 -4.84 3.72
CA LEU A 79 6.87 -4.84 3.93
C LEU A 79 6.25 -3.61 3.24
N VAL A 80 5.25 -3.85 2.40
CA VAL A 80 4.38 -2.81 1.84
C VAL A 80 3.01 -2.88 2.52
N ASN A 81 2.70 -1.85 3.31
CA ASN A 81 1.39 -1.66 3.92
C ASN A 81 0.49 -0.87 2.97
N ASN A 82 -0.40 -1.58 2.25
CA ASN A 82 -1.20 -0.99 1.18
C ASN A 82 -2.72 -1.08 1.37
N PRO A 83 -3.31 -1.92 2.26
CA PRO A 83 -4.75 -2.05 2.31
C PRO A 83 -5.44 -0.74 2.69
N SER A 84 -6.67 -0.56 2.19
CA SER A 84 -7.52 0.56 2.60
C SER A 84 -8.95 0.10 2.80
N GLY A 85 -9.54 0.51 3.90
CA GLY A 85 -10.97 0.39 4.18
C GLY A 85 -11.77 1.51 3.54
N PHE A 86 -11.10 2.58 3.16
CA PHE A 86 -11.66 3.75 2.51
C PHE A 86 -12.91 4.30 3.23
N GLY A 87 -12.77 4.59 4.53
CA GLY A 87 -13.82 5.22 5.33
C GLY A 87 -14.21 6.58 4.74
N ARG A 88 -15.40 6.66 4.09
CA ARG A 88 -15.80 7.82 3.28
C ARG A 88 -16.67 8.79 4.05
N THR A 89 -17.63 8.24 4.81
CA THR A 89 -18.65 9.03 5.50
C THR A 89 -18.12 9.58 6.82
N ASP A 90 -18.46 10.83 7.11
CA ASP A 90 -18.08 11.47 8.37
C ASP A 90 -19.05 11.05 9.49
N ASP A 91 -18.96 9.76 9.85
CA ASP A 91 -19.73 9.10 10.89
C ASP A 91 -18.84 8.08 11.63
N GLU A 92 -19.34 7.55 12.76
CA GLU A 92 -18.62 6.58 13.59
C GLU A 92 -18.09 5.39 12.78
N GLN A 93 -18.87 4.87 11.83
CA GLN A 93 -18.49 3.73 11.01
C GLN A 93 -17.36 4.08 10.02
N GLY A 94 -17.44 5.23 9.36
CA GLY A 94 -16.39 5.70 8.45
C GLY A 94 -15.05 5.90 9.16
N TRP A 95 -15.08 6.49 10.36
CA TRP A 95 -13.91 6.64 11.22
C TRP A 95 -13.35 5.30 11.66
N GLN A 96 -14.20 4.39 12.16
CA GLN A 96 -13.76 3.07 12.63
C GLN A 96 -13.08 2.27 11.53
N VAL A 97 -13.67 2.23 10.33
CA VAL A 97 -13.10 1.53 9.16
C VAL A 97 -11.75 2.12 8.78
N GLY A 98 -11.62 3.44 8.74
CA GLY A 98 -10.35 4.10 8.45
C GLY A 98 -9.28 3.79 9.50
N LEU A 99 -9.63 3.91 10.76
CA LEU A 99 -8.71 3.63 11.86
C LEU A 99 -8.24 2.18 11.88
N ASP A 100 -9.15 1.20 11.75
CA ASP A 100 -8.80 -0.21 11.85
C ASP A 100 -7.95 -0.70 10.66
N ILE A 101 -8.33 -0.31 9.43
CA ILE A 101 -7.74 -0.86 8.21
C ILE A 101 -6.63 0.02 7.67
N ASP A 102 -6.82 1.35 7.61
CA ASP A 102 -5.84 2.24 7.00
C ASP A 102 -4.70 2.63 7.96
N LEU A 103 -4.95 2.60 9.29
CA LEU A 103 -3.93 2.95 10.29
C LEU A 103 -3.49 1.75 11.12
N MET A 104 -4.38 1.13 11.87
CA MET A 104 -3.98 0.12 12.85
C MET A 104 -3.45 -1.17 12.20
N ALA A 105 -3.98 -1.57 11.04
CA ALA A 105 -3.39 -2.69 10.30
C ALA A 105 -1.95 -2.41 9.86
N LEU A 106 -1.66 -1.18 9.40
CA LEU A 106 -0.30 -0.75 9.06
C LEU A 106 0.62 -0.76 10.29
N VAL A 107 0.17 -0.23 11.42
CA VAL A 107 0.94 -0.21 12.67
C VAL A 107 1.26 -1.63 13.14
N ARG A 108 0.25 -2.49 13.22
CA ARG A 108 0.37 -3.90 13.65
C ARG A 108 1.22 -4.71 12.69
N GLY A 109 1.02 -4.53 11.37
CA GLY A 109 1.83 -5.15 10.33
C GLY A 109 3.31 -4.78 10.46
N SER A 110 3.59 -3.50 10.74
CA SER A 110 4.95 -3.03 10.99
C SER A 110 5.55 -3.66 12.26
N TRP A 111 4.81 -3.73 13.35
CA TRP A 111 5.28 -4.39 14.58
C TRP A 111 5.62 -5.86 14.36
N ALA A 112 4.80 -6.59 13.62
CA ALA A 112 5.04 -7.99 13.30
C ALA A 112 6.24 -8.19 12.35
N ALA A 113 6.42 -7.31 11.35
CA ALA A 113 7.45 -7.47 10.33
C ALA A 113 8.84 -7.00 10.75
N VAL A 114 8.94 -5.93 11.57
CA VAL A 114 10.22 -5.30 11.94
C VAL A 114 11.24 -6.28 12.54
N PRO A 115 10.89 -7.20 13.46
CA PRO A 115 11.86 -8.16 14.00
C PRO A 115 12.48 -9.07 12.92
N HIS A 116 11.70 -9.44 11.90
CA HIS A 116 12.17 -10.29 10.80
C HIS A 116 13.07 -9.51 9.84
N ILE A 117 12.72 -8.26 9.54
CA ILE A 117 13.54 -7.37 8.68
C ILE A 117 14.88 -7.05 9.39
N GLU A 118 14.84 -6.77 10.68
CA GLU A 118 16.05 -6.57 11.49
C GLU A 118 16.96 -7.83 11.48
N LYS A 119 16.36 -9.01 11.65
CA LYS A 119 17.08 -10.30 11.57
C LYS A 119 17.71 -10.53 10.20
N ALA A 120 17.12 -10.04 9.13
CA ALA A 120 17.66 -10.10 7.77
C ALA A 120 18.80 -9.09 7.52
N GLY A 121 19.16 -8.26 8.51
CA GLY A 121 20.21 -7.24 8.40
C GLY A 121 19.73 -5.86 7.97
N GLY A 122 18.42 -5.64 7.86
CA GLY A 122 17.79 -4.40 7.45
C GLY A 122 16.89 -4.56 6.23
N GLY A 123 16.34 -3.44 5.75
CA GLY A 123 15.42 -3.43 4.62
C GLY A 123 14.51 -2.21 4.55
N ALA A 124 13.25 -2.39 4.16
CA ALA A 124 12.34 -1.26 4.00
C ALA A 124 10.90 -1.54 4.45
N LEU A 125 10.26 -0.54 5.05
CA LEU A 125 8.81 -0.41 5.17
C LEU A 125 8.32 0.65 4.17
N ILE A 126 7.30 0.32 3.41
CA ILE A 126 6.65 1.24 2.47
C ILE A 126 5.18 1.34 2.85
N HIS A 127 4.74 2.54 3.17
CA HIS A 127 3.36 2.82 3.55
C HIS A 127 2.61 3.47 2.41
N THR A 128 1.39 3.03 2.15
CA THR A 128 0.51 3.67 1.17
C THR A 128 -0.45 4.62 1.88
N SER A 129 -0.18 5.92 1.74
CA SER A 129 -1.08 7.00 2.13
C SER A 129 -1.96 7.42 0.94
N SER A 130 -2.17 8.70 0.75
CA SER A 130 -2.92 9.34 -0.34
C SER A 130 -2.58 10.83 -0.38
N ILE A 131 -2.76 11.48 -1.51
CA ILE A 131 -2.80 12.96 -1.57
C ILE A 131 -3.87 13.56 -0.65
N SER A 132 -4.94 12.81 -0.34
CA SER A 132 -5.94 13.21 0.66
C SER A 132 -5.38 13.39 2.07
N GLY A 133 -4.23 12.79 2.39
CA GLY A 133 -3.51 13.02 3.65
C GLY A 133 -2.58 14.23 3.60
N LEU A 134 -2.37 14.83 2.45
CA LEU A 134 -1.52 16.01 2.23
C LEU A 134 -2.32 17.30 2.07
N THR A 135 -3.60 17.18 1.68
CA THR A 135 -4.50 18.30 1.46
C THR A 135 -5.84 18.08 2.18
N SER A 136 -6.74 19.07 2.12
CA SER A 136 -8.10 18.90 2.66
C SER A 136 -8.90 17.87 1.86
N SER A 137 -9.62 16.99 2.55
CA SER A 137 -10.40 15.89 1.98
C SER A 137 -11.88 16.03 2.28
N LEU A 138 -12.54 17.01 1.65
CA LEU A 138 -13.94 17.35 1.92
C LEU A 138 -14.92 16.22 1.67
N ARG A 139 -14.66 15.35 0.69
CA ARG A 139 -15.56 14.24 0.33
C ARG A 139 -15.36 12.99 1.18
N THR A 140 -14.24 12.91 1.87
CA THR A 140 -13.85 11.72 2.66
C THR A 140 -13.05 12.16 3.89
N PRO A 141 -13.66 12.90 4.85
CA PRO A 141 -12.94 13.48 5.98
C PRO A 141 -12.17 12.45 6.82
N PRO A 142 -12.77 11.29 7.23
CA PRO A 142 -12.04 10.30 8.00
C PRO A 142 -10.83 9.73 7.24
N TYR A 143 -11.01 9.43 5.96
CA TYR A 143 -9.95 8.91 5.11
C TYR A 143 -8.75 9.87 5.03
N GLY A 144 -9.00 11.16 4.76
CA GLY A 144 -7.94 12.17 4.70
C GLY A 144 -7.16 12.28 6.02
N ALA A 145 -7.88 12.35 7.14
CA ALA A 145 -7.28 12.45 8.47
C ALA A 145 -6.42 11.21 8.81
N VAL A 146 -6.92 10.01 8.54
CA VAL A 146 -6.20 8.76 8.79
C VAL A 146 -4.97 8.65 7.87
N LYS A 147 -5.08 9.05 6.60
CA LYS A 147 -3.93 9.06 5.67
C LYS A 147 -2.87 10.12 6.06
N ALA A 148 -3.27 11.22 6.68
CA ALA A 148 -2.33 12.16 7.30
C ALA A 148 -1.60 11.56 8.51
N ALA A 149 -2.31 10.78 9.34
CA ALA A 149 -1.70 10.05 10.45
C ALA A 149 -0.65 9.02 9.95
N VAL A 150 -0.90 8.33 8.84
CA VAL A 150 0.08 7.43 8.19
C VAL A 150 1.35 8.19 7.80
N ILE A 151 1.23 9.39 7.22
CA ILE A 151 2.36 10.24 6.84
C ILE A 151 3.19 10.62 8.07
N GLN A 152 2.53 11.05 9.14
CA GLN A 152 3.22 11.42 10.39
C GLN A 152 3.90 10.20 11.04
N TYR A 153 3.23 9.05 11.05
CA TYR A 153 3.77 7.82 11.62
C TYR A 153 4.99 7.31 10.84
N THR A 154 4.99 7.44 9.51
CA THR A 154 6.13 7.13 8.64
C THR A 154 7.41 7.85 9.12
N LYS A 155 7.33 9.15 9.37
CA LYS A 155 8.49 9.94 9.85
C LYS A 155 8.99 9.46 11.22
N THR A 156 8.06 9.17 12.12
CA THR A 156 8.38 8.66 13.45
C THR A 156 9.07 7.30 13.37
N GLN A 157 8.52 6.37 12.59
CA GLN A 157 9.12 5.05 12.41
C GLN A 157 10.48 5.11 11.71
N ALA A 158 10.65 5.98 10.72
CA ALA A 158 11.93 6.17 10.05
C ALA A 158 13.04 6.52 11.05
N LEU A 159 12.76 7.45 11.96
CA LEU A 159 13.70 7.82 13.01
C LEU A 159 13.97 6.67 14.00
N GLN A 160 12.93 5.94 14.40
CA GLN A 160 13.04 4.84 15.36
C GLN A 160 13.81 3.63 14.80
N LEU A 161 13.74 3.39 13.49
CA LEU A 161 14.27 2.19 12.86
C LEU A 161 15.58 2.41 12.10
N ALA A 162 16.05 3.63 12.00
CA ALA A 162 17.28 3.98 11.28
C ALA A 162 18.52 3.21 11.80
N ASN A 163 18.66 3.06 13.12
CA ASN A 163 19.76 2.32 13.72
C ASN A 163 19.70 0.80 13.51
N LYS A 164 18.58 0.29 12.98
CA LYS A 164 18.37 -1.11 12.58
C LYS A 164 18.56 -1.33 11.07
N ASN A 165 19.06 -0.31 10.37
CA ASN A 165 19.19 -0.33 8.91
C ASN A 165 17.87 -0.59 8.18
N ILE A 166 16.75 -0.08 8.74
CA ILE A 166 15.41 -0.19 8.15
C ILE A 166 14.94 1.19 7.72
N ARG A 167 14.73 1.37 6.44
CA ARG A 167 14.18 2.59 5.86
C ARG A 167 12.66 2.55 5.90
N VAL A 168 12.02 3.67 6.16
CA VAL A 168 10.55 3.78 6.18
C VAL A 168 10.14 4.97 5.33
N ASN A 169 9.40 4.71 4.25
CA ASN A 169 8.91 5.77 3.37
C ASN A 169 7.43 5.59 3.07
N CYS A 170 6.80 6.65 2.62
CA CYS A 170 5.39 6.71 2.29
C CYS A 170 5.18 7.09 0.83
N ILE A 171 4.26 6.42 0.17
CA ILE A 171 3.75 6.81 -1.15
C ILE A 171 2.37 7.43 -0.96
N ALA A 172 2.13 8.58 -1.57
CA ALA A 172 0.85 9.26 -1.57
C ALA A 172 0.27 9.27 -3.00
N PRO A 173 -0.48 8.22 -3.42
CA PRO A 173 -1.10 8.20 -4.73
C PRO A 173 -2.17 9.28 -4.87
N GLY A 174 -2.28 9.84 -6.08
CA GLY A 174 -3.43 10.62 -6.53
C GLY A 174 -4.59 9.73 -6.96
N SER A 175 -5.34 10.19 -7.95
CA SER A 175 -6.44 9.43 -8.54
C SER A 175 -5.91 8.34 -9.47
N ILE A 176 -5.92 7.09 -9.02
CA ILE A 176 -5.42 5.91 -9.75
C ILE A 176 -6.60 5.06 -10.25
N GLU A 177 -6.69 4.84 -11.57
CA GLU A 177 -7.73 4.04 -12.20
C GLU A 177 -7.28 2.59 -12.39
N PHE A 178 -8.13 1.64 -12.00
CA PHE A 178 -7.95 0.21 -12.28
C PHE A 178 -9.31 -0.51 -12.27
N PRO A 179 -9.46 -1.65 -12.94
CA PRO A 179 -10.71 -2.39 -13.01
C PRO A 179 -11.26 -2.75 -11.62
N GLY A 180 -12.54 -2.43 -11.38
CA GLY A 180 -13.20 -2.64 -10.08
C GLY A 180 -12.72 -1.70 -8.96
N GLY A 181 -11.97 -0.64 -9.28
CA GLY A 181 -11.60 0.43 -8.37
C GLY A 181 -12.63 1.56 -8.32
N THR A 182 -12.43 2.51 -7.40
CA THR A 182 -13.33 3.66 -7.22
C THR A 182 -13.49 4.51 -8.49
N TRP A 183 -12.43 4.69 -9.25
CA TRP A 183 -12.48 5.52 -10.45
C TRP A 183 -13.04 4.78 -11.66
N ASP A 184 -12.89 3.45 -11.76
CA ASP A 184 -13.59 2.61 -12.73
C ASP A 184 -15.12 2.63 -12.48
N ASP A 185 -15.53 2.57 -11.22
CA ASP A 185 -16.94 2.75 -10.83
C ASP A 185 -17.44 4.17 -11.14
N ALA A 186 -16.67 5.20 -10.77
CA ALA A 186 -17.05 6.59 -11.05
C ALA A 186 -17.18 6.87 -12.55
N LYS A 187 -16.31 6.30 -13.38
CA LYS A 187 -16.37 6.40 -14.85
C LYS A 187 -17.69 5.89 -15.41
N LYS A 188 -18.24 4.82 -14.82
CA LYS A 188 -19.50 4.17 -15.24
C LYS A 188 -20.73 4.83 -14.64
N ASN A 189 -20.69 5.16 -13.35
CA ASN A 189 -21.85 5.53 -12.56
C ASN A 189 -21.92 7.02 -12.20
N ASN A 190 -20.81 7.76 -12.34
CA ASN A 190 -20.74 9.22 -12.13
C ASN A 190 -19.73 9.88 -13.07
N PRO A 191 -19.98 9.88 -14.40
CA PRO A 191 -19.05 10.40 -15.40
C PRO A 191 -18.70 11.88 -15.22
N THR A 192 -19.61 12.67 -14.65
CA THR A 192 -19.36 14.09 -14.33
C THR A 192 -18.24 14.24 -13.28
N LEU A 193 -18.30 13.45 -12.21
CA LEU A 193 -17.24 13.42 -11.20
C LEU A 193 -15.93 12.94 -11.81
N TYR A 194 -15.97 11.86 -12.60
CA TYR A 194 -14.78 11.31 -13.26
C TYR A 194 -14.11 12.38 -14.14
N ALA A 195 -14.88 13.04 -15.02
CA ALA A 195 -14.35 14.09 -15.88
C ALA A 195 -13.81 15.30 -15.10
N SER A 196 -14.48 15.70 -14.01
CA SER A 196 -14.02 16.79 -13.16
C SER A 196 -12.65 16.47 -12.53
N ILE A 197 -12.45 15.24 -12.08
CA ILE A 197 -11.17 14.81 -11.51
C ILE A 197 -10.10 14.71 -12.60
N GLN A 198 -10.42 14.10 -13.74
CA GLN A 198 -9.48 14.01 -14.86
C GLN A 198 -8.99 15.40 -15.28
N ASN A 199 -9.89 16.37 -15.39
CA ASN A 199 -9.56 17.74 -15.77
C ASN A 199 -8.75 18.50 -14.69
N SER A 200 -8.80 18.06 -13.43
CA SER A 200 -8.00 18.64 -12.35
C SER A 200 -6.56 18.14 -12.32
N ILE A 201 -6.24 17.10 -13.09
CA ILE A 201 -4.89 16.53 -13.15
C ILE A 201 -4.12 17.16 -14.31
N PRO A 202 -3.01 17.86 -14.10
CA PRO A 202 -2.22 18.50 -15.17
C PRO A 202 -1.79 17.56 -16.30
N PHE A 203 -1.56 16.26 -16.01
CA PHE A 203 -1.23 15.26 -17.04
C PHE A 203 -2.45 14.86 -17.90
N GLY A 204 -3.67 15.36 -17.62
CA GLY A 204 -4.88 15.14 -18.42
C GLY A 204 -5.48 13.73 -18.33
N ARG A 205 -4.98 12.90 -17.42
CA ARG A 205 -5.47 11.54 -17.18
C ARG A 205 -5.33 11.14 -15.71
N LEU A 206 -6.06 10.12 -15.31
CA LEU A 206 -5.80 9.45 -14.06
C LEU A 206 -4.49 8.63 -14.15
N GLY A 207 -3.89 8.35 -13.00
CA GLY A 207 -2.72 7.50 -12.92
C GLY A 207 -3.09 6.01 -13.03
N GLU A 208 -2.08 5.19 -13.28
CA GLU A 208 -2.18 3.73 -13.34
C GLU A 208 -1.48 3.08 -12.16
N PRO A 209 -1.91 1.90 -11.68
CA PRO A 209 -1.29 1.21 -10.55
C PRO A 209 0.23 0.98 -10.70
N ASN A 210 0.68 0.71 -11.91
CA ASN A 210 2.08 0.45 -12.22
C ASN A 210 2.96 1.71 -12.00
N GLU A 211 2.42 2.93 -12.13
CA GLU A 211 3.19 4.15 -11.85
C GLU A 211 3.51 4.27 -10.35
N VAL A 212 2.60 3.81 -9.50
CA VAL A 212 2.83 3.69 -8.05
C VAL A 212 3.80 2.54 -7.73
N ALA A 213 3.64 1.42 -8.43
CA ALA A 213 4.46 0.22 -8.23
C ALA A 213 5.95 0.46 -8.50
N LYS A 214 6.28 1.20 -9.57
CA LYS A 214 7.67 1.57 -9.90
C LYS A 214 8.33 2.38 -8.78
N LEU A 215 7.61 3.31 -8.16
CA LEU A 215 8.12 4.03 -7.00
C LEU A 215 8.29 3.10 -5.79
N ALA A 216 7.38 2.16 -5.56
CA ALA A 216 7.52 1.20 -4.48
C ALA A 216 8.78 0.32 -4.65
N VAL A 217 9.04 -0.16 -5.86
CA VAL A 217 10.28 -0.91 -6.17
C VAL A 217 11.52 -0.05 -5.94
N PHE A 218 11.54 1.17 -6.44
CA PHE A 218 12.65 2.10 -6.18
C PHE A 218 12.89 2.30 -4.68
N LEU A 219 11.84 2.59 -3.90
CA LEU A 219 11.95 2.79 -2.46
C LEU A 219 12.33 1.51 -1.70
N GLY A 220 12.00 0.33 -2.22
CA GLY A 220 12.39 -0.95 -1.67
C GLY A 220 13.83 -1.36 -1.98
N SER A 221 14.43 -0.80 -3.04
CA SER A 221 15.75 -1.17 -3.55
C SER A 221 16.90 -0.38 -2.90
N ASP A 222 18.14 -0.83 -3.16
CA ASP A 222 19.36 -0.14 -2.74
C ASP A 222 19.56 1.21 -3.42
N ALA A 223 18.87 1.47 -4.56
CA ALA A 223 18.88 2.78 -5.21
C ALA A 223 18.31 3.88 -4.29
N ALA A 224 17.47 3.52 -3.31
CA ALA A 224 16.92 4.42 -2.30
C ALA A 224 17.62 4.30 -0.93
N SER A 225 18.87 3.79 -0.87
CA SER A 225 19.58 3.50 0.39
C SER A 225 19.75 4.71 1.32
N TRP A 226 19.66 5.93 0.79
CA TRP A 226 19.77 7.18 1.58
C TRP A 226 18.46 7.95 1.70
N ILE A 227 17.32 7.27 1.45
CA ILE A 227 15.97 7.86 1.51
C ILE A 227 15.17 7.17 2.61
N THR A 228 14.82 7.94 3.65
CA THR A 228 13.97 7.47 4.75
C THR A 228 13.18 8.64 5.35
N GLY A 229 11.95 8.38 5.80
CA GLY A 229 11.05 9.38 6.38
C GLY A 229 10.31 10.24 5.36
N GLU A 230 10.47 9.95 4.06
CA GLU A 230 9.89 10.75 2.99
C GLU A 230 8.47 10.30 2.63
N THR A 231 7.69 11.28 2.16
CA THR A 231 6.37 11.06 1.55
C THR A 231 6.42 11.58 0.13
N ILE A 232 6.23 10.68 -0.83
CA ILE A 232 6.33 11.01 -2.26
C ILE A 232 4.96 10.86 -2.91
N ALA A 233 4.46 11.95 -3.48
CA ALA A 233 3.23 11.95 -4.25
C ALA A 233 3.45 11.31 -5.64
N VAL A 234 2.47 10.49 -6.07
CA VAL A 234 2.38 9.93 -7.42
C VAL A 234 0.99 10.30 -7.94
N ASP A 235 0.85 11.51 -8.47
CA ASP A 235 -0.45 12.14 -8.68
C ASP A 235 -0.61 12.90 -10.01
N GLY A 236 0.39 12.90 -10.89
CA GLY A 236 0.34 13.63 -12.15
C GLY A 236 0.21 15.15 -11.99
N GLY A 237 0.61 15.69 -10.83
CA GLY A 237 0.49 17.10 -10.47
C GLY A 237 -0.88 17.49 -9.90
N GLN A 238 -1.71 16.55 -9.50
CA GLN A 238 -3.08 16.79 -9.01
C GLN A 238 -3.14 17.72 -7.78
N MET A 239 -2.04 17.87 -7.05
CA MET A 239 -1.94 18.77 -5.88
C MET A 239 -1.35 20.16 -6.19
N LEU A 240 -0.94 20.43 -7.43
CA LEU A 240 -0.33 21.71 -7.82
C LEU A 240 -1.33 22.83 -7.99
#